data_0f577bfacf617c1bf97dfef17fabadbb
#
_entry.id   0f577bfacf617c1bf97dfef17fabadbb
#
_cell.length_a   1.000
_cell.length_b   1.000
_cell.length_c   1.000
_cell.angle_alpha   90.00
_cell.angle_beta   90.00
_cell.angle_gamma   90.00
#
_symmetry.space_group_name_H-M   'P 1'
#
loop_
_entity.id
_entity.type
_entity.pdbx_description
1 polymer ?
#
loop_
_entity_poly.entity_id
_entity_poly.type
_entity_poly.pdbx_seq_one_letter_code
_entity_poly.pdbx_strand_id
1 'polypeptide(L)'
;MALGLFLAAAVVGGLLAKALRLPPLVGYLAAGFALGFMGVAEPAGLEQIAELGVVLLLFAIGLKFDLRTLLRKEIWLTTSLHALLSTAVGMGFIGLLAVIVPAAVGRQSFGTLALIGFALSFSSTVFVVKVLEDRSATTGLYGRIAVGVLVLQDIAAAVFMALAGGKVPSPWALALVLLVPAAWLLHRIWDRIGHGELQALFGVTVAVGLGWGLFEAVGVHGVLGALVMGVLLAKHPSAAELSRSLMTFKDLLLVAFFLQIGLHGRPGLDEVLLAVALLAVLPLQVAFYAVLLWAMRMRRRTAFLAALVLGNFSEFGIIVAVIGAEAGLLAERWVMVISLAVAMSFAASALVNRRGVELATRMVPWLPHHSTPSCTPTTAWSTWATPTPSSSGSAGSGWPRTPGCATGTGCPCWASSWTRPGWPSCARRASTCCAPTPPTWSSGAASSGSAGSRWLCSPCRSTAPT
;
A
#
# COMPACT_ATOMS: atom_id res chain seq x y z
N MET A 1 19.45 -6.68 -29.75
CA MET A 1 19.63 -7.99 -29.09
C MET A 1 19.66 -7.83 -27.56
N ALA A 2 20.35 -6.85 -26.99
CA ALA A 2 20.44 -6.65 -25.53
C ALA A 2 19.06 -6.53 -24.84
N LEU A 3 18.17 -5.67 -25.31
CA LEU A 3 16.84 -5.50 -24.72
C LEU A 3 16.02 -6.81 -24.68
N GLY A 4 16.12 -7.63 -25.74
CA GLY A 4 15.44 -8.94 -25.75
C GLY A 4 15.98 -9.90 -24.67
N LEU A 5 17.29 -9.88 -24.41
CA LEU A 5 17.90 -10.66 -23.33
C LEU A 5 17.41 -10.21 -21.96
N PHE A 6 17.30 -8.88 -21.74
CA PHE A 6 16.78 -8.31 -20.48
C PHE A 6 15.33 -8.68 -20.25
N LEU A 7 14.47 -8.57 -21.26
CA LEU A 7 13.08 -8.98 -21.19
C LEU A 7 12.94 -10.48 -20.91
N ALA A 8 13.75 -11.31 -21.59
CA ALA A 8 13.75 -12.75 -21.35
C ALA A 8 14.21 -13.09 -19.92
N ALA A 9 15.27 -12.45 -19.42
CA ALA A 9 15.73 -12.62 -18.04
C ALA A 9 14.67 -12.19 -17.02
N ALA A 10 13.98 -11.07 -17.27
CA ALA A 10 12.86 -10.62 -16.43
C ALA A 10 11.73 -11.66 -16.40
N VAL A 11 11.32 -12.17 -17.56
CA VAL A 11 10.25 -13.18 -17.64
C VAL A 11 10.65 -14.45 -16.90
N VAL A 12 11.87 -14.95 -17.15
CA VAL A 12 12.38 -16.15 -16.46
C VAL A 12 12.47 -15.92 -14.94
N GLY A 13 13.06 -14.82 -14.52
CA GLY A 13 13.16 -14.45 -13.10
C GLY A 13 11.80 -14.33 -12.44
N GLY A 14 10.85 -13.63 -13.09
CA GLY A 14 9.49 -13.49 -12.60
C GLY A 14 8.73 -14.82 -12.49
N LEU A 15 8.90 -15.73 -13.49
CA LEU A 15 8.33 -17.07 -13.46
C LEU A 15 8.92 -17.94 -12.34
N LEU A 16 10.23 -17.87 -12.13
CA LEU A 16 10.90 -18.58 -11.04
C LEU A 16 10.41 -18.07 -9.67
N ALA A 17 10.33 -16.75 -9.50
CA ALA A 17 9.78 -16.17 -8.28
C ALA A 17 8.34 -16.64 -8.03
N LYS A 18 7.49 -16.62 -9.08
CA LYS A 18 6.11 -17.11 -9.00
C LYS A 18 6.03 -18.59 -8.68
N ALA A 19 6.90 -19.44 -9.24
CA ALA A 19 6.98 -20.87 -8.92
C ALA A 19 7.35 -21.09 -7.45
N LEU A 20 8.23 -20.25 -6.90
CA LEU A 20 8.59 -20.22 -5.49
C LEU A 20 7.51 -19.53 -4.62
N ARG A 21 6.43 -19.06 -5.24
CA ARG A 21 5.35 -18.30 -4.60
C ARG A 21 5.85 -16.99 -3.96
N LEU A 22 6.84 -16.37 -4.52
CA LEU A 22 7.35 -15.05 -4.18
C LEU A 22 6.76 -13.98 -5.11
N PRO A 23 6.76 -12.70 -4.70
CA PRO A 23 6.42 -11.61 -5.60
C PRO A 23 7.37 -11.59 -6.82
N PRO A 24 6.87 -11.33 -8.04
CA PRO A 24 7.69 -11.30 -9.25
C PRO A 24 8.86 -10.29 -9.17
N LEU A 25 8.72 -9.21 -8.39
CA LEU A 25 9.76 -8.20 -8.17
C LEU A 25 11.08 -8.79 -7.66
N VAL A 26 11.00 -9.80 -6.78
CA VAL A 26 12.19 -10.52 -6.28
C VAL A 26 12.91 -11.23 -7.43
N GLY A 27 12.12 -11.78 -8.36
CA GLY A 27 12.65 -12.44 -9.56
C GLY A 27 13.31 -11.48 -10.52
N TYR A 28 12.77 -10.27 -10.70
CA TYR A 28 13.36 -9.24 -11.55
C TYR A 28 14.69 -8.74 -11.00
N LEU A 29 14.75 -8.49 -9.69
CA LEU A 29 16.00 -8.09 -9.03
C LEU A 29 17.05 -9.21 -9.10
N ALA A 30 16.67 -10.46 -8.86
CA ALA A 30 17.56 -11.62 -8.97
C ALA A 30 18.07 -11.82 -10.42
N ALA A 31 17.21 -11.62 -11.42
CA ALA A 31 17.60 -11.63 -12.82
C ALA A 31 18.61 -10.52 -13.16
N GLY A 32 18.40 -9.31 -12.60
CA GLY A 32 19.35 -8.21 -12.70
C GLY A 32 20.72 -8.58 -12.13
N PHE A 33 20.79 -9.13 -10.92
CA PHE A 33 22.04 -9.62 -10.33
C PHE A 33 22.71 -10.69 -11.21
N ALA A 34 21.94 -11.66 -11.73
CA ALA A 34 22.50 -12.69 -12.61
C ALA A 34 23.13 -12.09 -13.88
N LEU A 35 22.46 -11.13 -14.52
CA LEU A 35 23.00 -10.41 -15.69
C LEU A 35 24.25 -9.59 -15.33
N GLY A 36 24.26 -8.93 -14.16
CA GLY A 36 25.41 -8.20 -13.64
C GLY A 36 26.62 -9.11 -13.40
N PHE A 37 26.42 -10.30 -12.82
CA PHE A 37 27.46 -11.33 -12.65
C PHE A 37 27.99 -11.84 -13.99
N MET A 38 27.13 -11.94 -15.02
CA MET A 38 27.52 -12.34 -16.36
C MET A 38 28.26 -11.21 -17.12
N GLY A 39 28.38 -10.02 -16.56
CA GLY A 39 29.02 -8.87 -17.17
C GLY A 39 28.26 -8.28 -18.36
N VAL A 40 26.93 -8.46 -18.38
CA VAL A 40 26.08 -7.90 -19.44
C VAL A 40 26.01 -6.39 -19.28
N ALA A 41 26.33 -5.64 -20.34
CA ALA A 41 26.26 -4.19 -20.33
C ALA A 41 24.80 -3.71 -20.28
N GLU A 42 24.56 -2.61 -19.57
CA GLU A 42 23.24 -1.98 -19.51
C GLU A 42 22.78 -1.50 -20.89
N PRO A 43 21.57 -1.85 -21.34
CA PRO A 43 21.02 -1.35 -22.60
C PRO A 43 20.77 0.16 -22.50
N ALA A 44 21.10 0.88 -23.57
CA ALA A 44 20.75 2.29 -23.69
C ALA A 44 19.23 2.48 -23.51
N GLY A 45 18.83 3.41 -22.65
CA GLY A 45 17.43 3.73 -22.37
C GLY A 45 16.79 2.96 -21.22
N LEU A 46 17.48 1.99 -20.59
CA LEU A 46 16.92 1.26 -19.45
C LEU A 46 16.65 2.19 -18.26
N GLU A 47 17.57 3.10 -17.98
CA GLU A 47 17.45 4.10 -16.92
C GLU A 47 16.24 5.01 -17.13
N GLN A 48 16.03 5.53 -18.34
CA GLN A 48 14.89 6.37 -18.67
C GLN A 48 13.56 5.62 -18.53
N ILE A 49 13.53 4.33 -18.91
CA ILE A 49 12.36 3.47 -18.74
C ILE A 49 12.08 3.25 -17.25
N ALA A 50 13.11 3.02 -16.45
CA ALA A 50 13.00 2.85 -15.01
C ALA A 50 12.47 4.12 -14.34
N GLU A 51 13.00 5.29 -14.69
CA GLU A 51 12.55 6.59 -14.19
C GLU A 51 11.09 6.87 -14.53
N LEU A 52 10.67 6.61 -15.77
CA LEU A 52 9.26 6.71 -16.19
C LEU A 52 8.35 5.80 -15.36
N GLY A 53 8.85 4.61 -14.98
CA GLY A 53 8.12 3.70 -14.09
C GLY A 53 7.83 4.32 -12.72
N VAL A 54 8.82 4.99 -12.14
CA VAL A 54 8.68 5.70 -10.84
C VAL A 54 7.76 6.91 -10.97
N VAL A 55 7.87 7.69 -12.05
CA VAL A 55 7.01 8.83 -12.36
C VAL A 55 5.54 8.41 -12.45
N LEU A 56 5.24 7.36 -13.22
CA LEU A 56 3.86 6.86 -13.36
C LEU A 56 3.34 6.23 -12.08
N LEU A 57 4.21 5.58 -11.28
CA LEU A 57 3.86 5.06 -9.97
C LEU A 57 3.35 6.18 -9.07
N LEU A 58 4.13 7.27 -8.91
CA LEU A 58 3.76 8.36 -8.02
C LEU A 58 2.55 9.15 -8.53
N PHE A 59 2.43 9.33 -9.84
CA PHE A 59 1.20 9.93 -10.41
C PHE A 59 -0.03 9.06 -10.10
N ALA A 60 0.03 7.74 -10.31
CA ALA A 60 -1.08 6.83 -10.03
C ALA A 60 -1.44 6.78 -8.53
N ILE A 61 -0.46 6.92 -7.63
CA ILE A 61 -0.67 7.08 -6.20
C ILE A 61 -1.37 8.40 -5.92
N GLY A 62 -0.89 9.50 -6.53
CA GLY A 62 -1.51 10.82 -6.42
C GLY A 62 -2.99 10.81 -6.82
N LEU A 63 -3.36 10.12 -7.91
CA LEU A 63 -4.76 9.97 -8.34
C LEU A 63 -5.67 9.27 -7.33
N LYS A 64 -5.12 8.42 -6.47
CA LYS A 64 -5.87 7.73 -5.40
C LYS A 64 -5.92 8.52 -4.09
N PHE A 65 -5.37 9.73 -4.08
CA PHE A 65 -5.19 10.51 -2.88
C PHE A 65 -6.52 11.06 -2.35
N ASP A 66 -6.92 10.59 -1.17
CA ASP A 66 -8.02 11.18 -0.41
C ASP A 66 -7.50 11.82 0.87
N LEU A 67 -7.40 13.15 0.82
CA LEU A 67 -6.91 13.97 1.92
C LEU A 67 -7.66 13.71 3.24
N ARG A 68 -8.98 13.44 3.17
CA ARG A 68 -9.80 13.20 4.35
C ARG A 68 -9.41 11.92 5.08
N THR A 69 -9.00 10.91 4.32
CA THR A 69 -8.53 9.64 4.88
C THR A 69 -7.18 9.78 5.54
N LEU A 70 -6.27 10.51 4.93
CA LEU A 70 -4.91 10.70 5.44
C LEU A 70 -4.86 11.53 6.72
N LEU A 71 -5.79 12.47 6.88
CA LEU A 71 -5.91 13.27 8.10
C LEU A 71 -6.49 12.52 9.30
N ARG A 72 -6.82 11.23 9.16
CA ARG A 72 -7.26 10.40 10.30
C ARG A 72 -6.10 10.13 11.24
N LYS A 73 -6.36 10.32 12.53
CA LYS A 73 -5.37 10.13 13.59
C LYS A 73 -4.71 8.75 13.54
N GLU A 74 -5.51 7.72 13.24
CA GLU A 74 -5.06 6.33 13.17
C GLU A 74 -4.04 6.10 12.05
N ILE A 75 -4.07 6.92 11.00
CA ILE A 75 -3.16 6.80 9.85
C ILE A 75 -1.95 7.69 10.08
N TRP A 76 -2.11 9.02 10.15
CA TRP A 76 -0.97 9.91 10.17
C TRP A 76 -0.11 9.74 11.43
N LEU A 77 -0.73 9.56 12.60
CA LEU A 77 0.03 9.40 13.84
C LEU A 77 0.75 8.05 13.88
N THR A 78 0.09 6.97 13.42
CA THR A 78 0.73 5.66 13.31
C THR A 78 1.90 5.70 12.34
N THR A 79 1.74 6.31 11.16
CA THR A 79 2.82 6.41 10.16
C THR A 79 3.98 7.21 10.68
N SER A 80 3.73 8.40 11.26
CA SER A 80 4.80 9.28 11.75
C SER A 80 5.55 8.68 12.93
N LEU A 81 4.84 8.13 13.92
CA LEU A 81 5.48 7.46 15.07
C LEU A 81 6.22 6.20 14.65
N HIS A 82 5.65 5.40 13.74
CA HIS A 82 6.33 4.22 13.21
C HIS A 82 7.60 4.60 12.48
N ALA A 83 7.58 5.61 11.61
CA ALA A 83 8.76 6.08 10.90
C ALA A 83 9.87 6.53 11.86
N LEU A 84 9.52 7.31 12.90
CA LEU A 84 10.48 7.73 13.94
C LEU A 84 11.06 6.54 14.70
N LEU A 85 10.21 5.65 15.20
CA LEU A 85 10.65 4.48 15.98
C LEU A 85 11.48 3.53 15.13
N SER A 86 11.06 3.24 13.90
CA SER A 86 11.79 2.35 12.99
C SER A 86 13.13 2.95 12.57
N THR A 87 13.20 4.27 12.33
CA THR A 87 14.45 4.97 12.07
C THR A 87 15.39 4.86 13.27
N ALA A 88 14.90 5.16 14.47
CA ALA A 88 15.72 5.08 15.69
C ALA A 88 16.24 3.66 15.96
N VAL A 89 15.38 2.65 15.76
CA VAL A 89 15.76 1.24 15.90
C VAL A 89 16.74 0.81 14.81
N GLY A 90 16.51 1.21 13.56
CA GLY A 90 17.44 0.94 12.46
C GLY A 90 18.81 1.54 12.74
N MET A 91 18.85 2.80 13.18
CA MET A 91 20.09 3.47 13.62
C MET A 91 20.80 2.69 14.74
N GLY A 92 20.05 2.35 15.80
CA GLY A 92 20.60 1.61 16.94
C GLY A 92 21.10 0.23 16.55
N PHE A 93 20.35 -0.49 15.69
CA PHE A 93 20.72 -1.81 15.21
C PHE A 93 22.00 -1.78 14.36
N ILE A 94 22.11 -0.85 13.40
CA ILE A 94 23.31 -0.69 12.59
C ILE A 94 24.48 -0.20 13.42
N GLY A 95 24.24 0.73 14.36
CA GLY A 95 25.24 1.17 15.34
C GLY A 95 25.77 0.01 16.19
N LEU A 96 24.89 -0.89 16.61
CA LEU A 96 25.27 -2.13 17.33
C LEU A 96 26.09 -3.06 16.43
N LEU A 97 25.68 -3.26 15.18
CA LEU A 97 26.45 -4.07 14.22
C LEU A 97 27.83 -3.46 13.95
N ALA A 98 27.97 -2.13 13.93
CA ALA A 98 29.24 -1.44 13.77
C ALA A 98 30.21 -1.72 14.95
N VAL A 99 29.68 -1.97 16.14
CA VAL A 99 30.47 -2.37 17.31
C VAL A 99 30.82 -3.85 17.27
N ILE A 100 29.88 -4.73 16.89
CA ILE A 100 30.08 -6.19 16.90
C ILE A 100 30.93 -6.64 15.71
N VAL A 101 30.69 -6.08 14.52
CA VAL A 101 31.37 -6.44 13.26
C VAL A 101 31.92 -5.18 12.57
N PRO A 102 32.91 -4.50 13.19
CA PRO A 102 33.42 -3.23 12.67
C PRO A 102 34.07 -3.37 11.30
N ALA A 103 34.61 -4.54 10.96
CA ALA A 103 35.18 -4.82 9.64
C ALA A 103 34.13 -4.79 8.52
N ALA A 104 32.91 -5.24 8.80
CA ALA A 104 31.82 -5.30 7.80
C ALA A 104 31.04 -3.98 7.70
N VAL A 105 30.78 -3.29 8.81
CA VAL A 105 29.96 -2.07 8.84
C VAL A 105 30.78 -0.81 8.70
N GLY A 106 31.96 -0.78 9.28
CA GLY A 106 32.79 0.42 9.37
C GLY A 106 32.22 1.50 10.31
N ARG A 107 32.92 2.61 10.43
CA ARG A 107 32.43 3.78 11.17
C ARG A 107 31.42 4.54 10.29
N GLN A 108 30.21 4.67 10.75
CA GLN A 108 29.15 5.41 10.08
C GLN A 108 28.89 6.74 10.79
N SER A 109 28.61 7.79 10.02
CA SER A 109 28.16 9.06 10.59
C SER A 109 26.74 8.93 11.16
N PHE A 110 26.34 9.82 12.06
CA PHE A 110 24.97 9.88 12.56
C PHE A 110 23.96 10.05 11.41
N GLY A 111 24.28 10.91 10.43
CA GLY A 111 23.43 11.14 9.25
C GLY A 111 23.28 9.88 8.39
N THR A 112 24.35 9.12 8.19
CA THR A 112 24.32 7.84 7.45
C THR A 112 23.43 6.81 8.17
N LEU A 113 23.60 6.68 9.49
CA LEU A 113 22.78 5.78 10.30
C LEU A 113 21.30 6.16 10.25
N ALA A 114 21.00 7.48 10.35
CA ALA A 114 19.65 8.00 10.26
C ALA A 114 19.03 7.73 8.89
N LEU A 115 19.80 7.93 7.82
CA LEU A 115 19.34 7.69 6.44
C LEU A 115 19.03 6.21 6.19
N ILE A 116 19.89 5.30 6.64
CA ILE A 116 19.63 3.85 6.52
C ILE A 116 18.41 3.46 7.35
N GLY A 117 18.30 3.92 8.61
CA GLY A 117 17.15 3.66 9.44
C GLY A 117 15.85 4.19 8.84
N PHE A 118 15.89 5.38 8.23
CA PHE A 118 14.77 5.98 7.52
C PHE A 118 14.41 5.16 6.26
N ALA A 119 15.39 4.76 5.45
CA ALA A 119 15.16 3.92 4.28
C ALA A 119 14.47 2.58 4.62
N LEU A 120 14.83 1.99 5.77
CA LEU A 120 14.21 0.76 6.26
C LEU A 120 12.82 0.96 6.90
N SER A 121 12.41 2.19 7.18
CA SER A 121 11.10 2.46 7.82
C SER A 121 9.90 2.36 6.87
N PHE A 122 10.14 2.35 5.57
CA PHE A 122 9.09 2.27 4.55
C PHE A 122 8.60 0.84 4.34
N SER A 123 7.29 0.70 4.11
CA SER A 123 6.64 -0.56 3.72
C SER A 123 6.24 -0.53 2.24
N SER A 124 6.35 -1.67 1.54
CA SER A 124 6.08 -1.74 0.09
C SER A 124 4.60 -1.71 -0.24
N THR A 125 4.21 -0.74 -1.04
CA THR A 125 2.84 -0.60 -1.56
C THR A 125 2.47 -1.79 -2.45
N VAL A 126 3.37 -2.21 -3.34
CA VAL A 126 3.11 -3.30 -4.30
C VAL A 126 2.90 -4.63 -3.59
N PHE A 127 3.76 -4.94 -2.61
CA PHE A 127 3.64 -6.18 -1.82
C PHE A 127 2.34 -6.20 -1.00
N VAL A 128 2.06 -5.12 -0.28
CA VAL A 128 0.90 -5.02 0.61
C VAL A 128 -0.41 -5.13 -0.17
N VAL A 129 -0.55 -4.38 -1.26
CA VAL A 129 -1.75 -4.42 -2.11
C VAL A 129 -1.97 -5.83 -2.64
N LYS A 130 -0.91 -6.51 -3.11
CA LYS A 130 -1.00 -7.89 -3.59
C LYS A 130 -1.50 -8.85 -2.51
N VAL A 131 -0.96 -8.77 -1.29
CA VAL A 131 -1.41 -9.61 -0.16
C VAL A 131 -2.86 -9.32 0.23
N LEU A 132 -3.28 -8.06 0.16
CA LEU A 132 -4.67 -7.67 0.43
C LEU A 132 -5.64 -8.17 -0.64
N GLU A 133 -5.24 -8.13 -1.92
CA GLU A 133 -6.02 -8.68 -3.04
C GLU A 133 -6.17 -10.19 -2.91
N ASP A 134 -5.07 -10.92 -2.69
CA ASP A 134 -5.07 -12.37 -2.51
C ASP A 134 -5.98 -12.81 -1.33
N ARG A 135 -6.18 -11.93 -0.34
CA ARG A 135 -7.09 -12.15 0.79
C ARG A 135 -8.48 -11.56 0.62
N SER A 136 -8.79 -10.93 -0.52
CA SER A 136 -10.03 -10.18 -0.75
C SER A 136 -10.32 -9.15 0.37
N ALA A 137 -9.28 -8.52 0.89
CA ALA A 137 -9.32 -7.68 2.09
C ALA A 137 -9.05 -6.20 1.83
N THR A 138 -8.94 -5.78 0.58
CA THR A 138 -8.67 -4.39 0.18
C THR A 138 -9.73 -3.41 0.68
N THR A 139 -10.99 -3.82 0.72
CA THR A 139 -12.13 -3.03 1.23
C THR A 139 -12.32 -3.17 2.74
N GLY A 140 -11.66 -4.13 3.37
CA GLY A 140 -11.72 -4.37 4.81
C GLY A 140 -11.04 -3.25 5.61
N LEU A 141 -11.39 -3.14 6.90
CA LEU A 141 -10.87 -2.06 7.75
C LEU A 141 -9.34 -2.07 7.83
N TYR A 142 -8.73 -3.25 8.04
CA TYR A 142 -7.27 -3.32 8.12
C TYR A 142 -6.59 -3.04 6.78
N GLY A 143 -7.22 -3.41 5.66
CA GLY A 143 -6.71 -3.10 4.32
C GLY A 143 -6.72 -1.59 4.05
N ARG A 144 -7.80 -0.90 4.41
CA ARG A 144 -7.88 0.57 4.25
C ARG A 144 -6.87 1.31 5.10
N ILE A 145 -6.65 0.86 6.34
CA ILE A 145 -5.63 1.43 7.22
C ILE A 145 -4.23 1.20 6.61
N ALA A 146 -3.93 -0.02 6.20
CA ALA A 146 -2.66 -0.34 5.58
C ALA A 146 -2.39 0.53 4.34
N VAL A 147 -3.35 0.63 3.42
CA VAL A 147 -3.23 1.49 2.24
C VAL A 147 -3.05 2.98 2.62
N GLY A 148 -3.77 3.47 3.64
CA GLY A 148 -3.61 4.84 4.12
C GLY A 148 -2.20 5.12 4.68
N VAL A 149 -1.64 4.17 5.43
CA VAL A 149 -0.25 4.24 5.94
C VAL A 149 0.74 4.29 4.78
N LEU A 150 0.59 3.39 3.79
CA LEU A 150 1.46 3.33 2.62
C LEU A 150 1.45 4.64 1.82
N VAL A 151 0.28 5.18 1.52
CA VAL A 151 0.17 6.45 0.78
C VAL A 151 0.88 7.58 1.53
N LEU A 152 0.78 7.62 2.87
CA LEU A 152 1.48 8.64 3.65
C LEU A 152 2.99 8.42 3.67
N GLN A 153 3.45 7.17 3.66
CA GLN A 153 4.88 6.85 3.50
C GLN A 153 5.39 7.24 2.11
N ASP A 154 4.63 6.94 1.05
CA ASP A 154 5.00 7.31 -0.33
C ASP A 154 5.15 8.84 -0.47
N ILE A 155 4.29 9.63 0.20
CA ILE A 155 4.43 11.09 0.28
C ILE A 155 5.70 11.49 1.03
N ALA A 156 5.97 10.85 2.17
CA ALA A 156 7.18 11.13 2.95
C ALA A 156 8.45 10.84 2.13
N ALA A 157 8.46 9.74 1.37
CA ALA A 157 9.54 9.42 0.45
C ALA A 157 9.70 10.48 -0.66
N ALA A 158 8.57 10.90 -1.28
CA ALA A 158 8.58 11.95 -2.30
C ALA A 158 9.08 13.29 -1.76
N VAL A 159 8.66 13.68 -0.56
CA VAL A 159 9.17 14.89 0.11
C VAL A 159 10.65 14.77 0.41
N PHE A 160 11.12 13.60 0.87
CA PHE A 160 12.54 13.37 1.08
C PHE A 160 13.33 13.52 -0.23
N MET A 161 12.87 12.90 -1.31
CA MET A 161 13.50 13.00 -2.64
C MET A 161 13.61 14.47 -3.10
N ALA A 162 12.56 15.26 -2.89
CA ALA A 162 12.55 16.66 -3.24
C ALA A 162 13.57 17.50 -2.44
N LEU A 163 13.76 17.16 -1.15
CA LEU A 163 14.67 17.90 -0.27
C LEU A 163 16.13 17.44 -0.43
N ALA A 164 16.36 16.15 -0.64
CA ALA A 164 17.69 15.57 -0.71
C ALA A 164 18.38 15.80 -2.06
N GLY A 165 17.62 16.02 -3.13
CA GLY A 165 18.14 16.20 -4.48
C GLY A 165 19.01 17.44 -4.71
N GLY A 166 19.26 18.25 -3.69
CA GLY A 166 20.22 19.35 -3.71
C GLY A 166 19.97 20.46 -4.75
N LYS A 167 18.92 20.32 -5.57
CA LYS A 167 18.53 21.32 -6.55
C LYS A 167 17.88 22.49 -5.83
N VAL A 168 18.49 23.66 -5.93
CA VAL A 168 17.87 24.91 -5.44
C VAL A 168 16.76 25.28 -6.40
N PRO A 169 15.48 25.32 -5.96
CA PRO A 169 14.39 25.72 -6.82
C PRO A 169 14.66 27.07 -7.47
N SER A 170 14.50 27.16 -8.77
CA SER A 170 14.54 28.43 -9.49
C SER A 170 13.43 29.36 -8.98
N PRO A 171 13.58 30.69 -9.05
CA PRO A 171 12.47 31.63 -8.76
C PRO A 171 11.19 31.33 -9.55
N TRP A 172 11.32 30.71 -10.71
CA TRP A 172 10.20 30.22 -11.53
C TRP A 172 9.40 29.07 -10.88
N ALA A 173 9.94 28.43 -9.82
CA ALA A 173 9.18 27.44 -9.06
C ALA A 173 7.89 28.01 -8.44
N LEU A 174 7.84 29.35 -8.20
CA LEU A 174 6.61 30.02 -7.79
C LEU A 174 5.49 29.90 -8.86
N ALA A 175 5.84 29.77 -10.14
CA ALA A 175 4.87 29.56 -11.21
C ALA A 175 4.14 28.21 -11.11
N LEU A 176 4.68 27.22 -10.37
CA LEU A 176 3.99 25.95 -10.13
C LEU A 176 2.67 26.14 -9.36
N VAL A 177 2.48 27.25 -8.65
CA VAL A 177 1.19 27.60 -8.03
C VAL A 177 0.09 27.75 -9.09
N LEU A 178 0.43 28.14 -10.31
CA LEU A 178 -0.54 28.23 -11.42
C LEU A 178 -1.07 26.86 -11.87
N LEU A 179 -0.44 25.75 -11.46
CA LEU A 179 -0.99 24.41 -11.70
C LEU A 179 -2.32 24.16 -10.97
N VAL A 180 -2.56 24.86 -9.86
CA VAL A 180 -3.82 24.74 -9.13
C VAL A 180 -5.01 25.23 -9.96
N PRO A 181 -5.01 26.45 -10.53
CA PRO A 181 -6.06 26.86 -11.47
C PRO A 181 -6.00 26.09 -12.80
N ALA A 182 -4.81 25.70 -13.28
CA ALA A 182 -4.68 24.88 -14.48
C ALA A 182 -5.30 23.50 -14.32
N ALA A 183 -5.34 22.95 -13.11
CA ALA A 183 -6.03 21.68 -12.82
C ALA A 183 -7.51 21.72 -13.19
N TRP A 184 -8.19 22.88 -13.02
CA TRP A 184 -9.56 23.05 -13.47
C TRP A 184 -9.70 22.92 -15.00
N LEU A 185 -8.76 23.47 -15.75
CA LEU A 185 -8.72 23.31 -17.21
C LEU A 185 -8.45 21.85 -17.60
N LEU A 186 -7.53 21.19 -16.89
CA LEU A 186 -7.23 19.78 -17.12
C LEU A 186 -8.43 18.88 -16.84
N HIS A 187 -9.22 19.16 -15.80
CA HIS A 187 -10.47 18.44 -15.56
C HIS A 187 -11.45 18.61 -16.73
N ARG A 188 -11.60 19.83 -17.25
CA ARG A 188 -12.47 20.09 -18.42
C ARG A 188 -11.99 19.41 -19.70
N ILE A 189 -10.68 19.32 -19.90
CA ILE A 189 -10.11 18.57 -21.02
C ILE A 189 -10.40 17.09 -20.83
N TRP A 190 -10.21 16.60 -19.63
CA TRP A 190 -10.44 15.18 -19.29
C TRP A 190 -11.90 14.76 -19.50
N ASP A 191 -12.87 15.62 -19.11
CA ASP A 191 -14.31 15.38 -19.35
C ASP A 191 -14.63 15.15 -20.84
N ARG A 192 -13.83 15.74 -21.77
CA ARG A 192 -14.03 15.60 -23.22
C ARG A 192 -13.31 14.39 -23.83
N ILE A 193 -12.29 13.87 -23.15
CA ILE A 193 -11.50 12.74 -23.62
C ILE A 193 -12.29 11.43 -23.50
N GLY A 194 -13.17 11.34 -22.50
CA GLY A 194 -13.92 10.11 -22.23
C GLY A 194 -13.07 9.03 -21.58
N HIS A 195 -13.28 7.77 -21.98
CA HIS A 195 -12.66 6.58 -21.38
C HIS A 195 -11.76 5.84 -22.39
N GLY A 196 -10.91 4.93 -21.90
CA GLY A 196 -10.11 4.03 -22.72
C GLY A 196 -8.69 4.52 -22.99
N GLU A 197 -8.18 4.28 -24.20
CA GLU A 197 -6.76 4.51 -24.55
C GLU A 197 -6.37 5.98 -24.48
N LEU A 198 -7.24 6.88 -24.94
CA LEU A 198 -6.98 8.31 -24.92
C LEU A 198 -6.88 8.88 -23.50
N GLN A 199 -7.64 8.30 -22.56
CA GLN A 199 -7.56 8.63 -21.15
C GLN A 199 -6.21 8.22 -20.55
N ALA A 200 -5.72 7.02 -20.88
CA ALA A 200 -4.42 6.55 -20.43
C ALA A 200 -3.29 7.41 -21.00
N LEU A 201 -3.36 7.75 -22.30
CA LEU A 201 -2.40 8.65 -22.96
C LEU A 201 -2.40 10.04 -22.32
N PHE A 202 -3.58 10.61 -22.04
CA PHE A 202 -3.72 11.87 -21.31
C PHE A 202 -3.03 11.80 -19.95
N GLY A 203 -3.28 10.71 -19.17
CA GLY A 203 -2.64 10.52 -17.88
C GLY A 203 -1.13 10.48 -17.96
N VAL A 204 -0.56 9.73 -18.92
CA VAL A 204 0.89 9.67 -19.15
C VAL A 204 1.41 11.06 -19.56
N THR A 205 0.74 11.76 -20.46
CA THR A 205 1.15 13.11 -20.92
C THR A 205 1.16 14.11 -19.77
N VAL A 206 0.17 14.06 -18.89
CA VAL A 206 0.13 14.94 -17.71
C VAL A 206 1.22 14.54 -16.71
N ALA A 207 1.42 13.25 -16.45
CA ALA A 207 2.42 12.79 -15.50
C ALA A 207 3.85 13.16 -15.94
N VAL A 208 4.17 12.92 -17.22
CA VAL A 208 5.52 13.12 -17.75
C VAL A 208 5.73 14.60 -18.16
N GLY A 209 4.78 15.21 -18.86
CA GLY A 209 4.93 16.58 -19.37
C GLY A 209 4.79 17.63 -18.27
N LEU A 210 3.62 17.71 -17.63
CA LEU A 210 3.33 18.71 -16.61
C LEU A 210 3.85 18.32 -15.23
N GLY A 211 3.83 17.03 -14.90
CA GLY A 211 4.39 16.53 -13.65
C GLY A 211 5.92 16.57 -13.70
N TRP A 212 6.52 15.58 -14.32
CA TRP A 212 7.97 15.43 -14.33
C TRP A 212 8.68 16.58 -15.06
N GLY A 213 8.32 16.87 -16.31
CA GLY A 213 9.06 17.80 -17.15
C GLY A 213 9.03 19.26 -16.66
N LEU A 214 7.87 19.77 -16.26
CA LEU A 214 7.75 21.14 -15.80
C LEU A 214 8.46 21.36 -14.46
N PHE A 215 8.36 20.38 -13.53
CA PHE A 215 9.03 20.46 -12.23
C PHE A 215 10.54 20.39 -12.39
N GLU A 216 11.04 19.50 -13.24
CA GLU A 216 12.47 19.39 -13.55
C GLU A 216 13.01 20.68 -14.16
N ALA A 217 12.27 21.31 -15.07
CA ALA A 217 12.63 22.56 -15.72
C ALA A 217 12.78 23.75 -14.73
N VAL A 218 12.07 23.73 -13.60
CA VAL A 218 12.17 24.77 -12.57
C VAL A 218 13.10 24.39 -11.42
N GLY A 219 13.85 23.28 -11.56
CA GLY A 219 14.80 22.82 -10.54
C GLY A 219 14.18 22.12 -9.35
N VAL A 220 12.96 21.60 -9.51
CA VAL A 220 12.31 20.75 -8.52
C VAL A 220 12.29 19.32 -9.04
N HIS A 221 12.48 18.31 -8.19
CA HIS A 221 12.44 16.91 -8.62
C HIS A 221 11.16 16.57 -9.38
N GLY A 222 11.27 16.11 -10.63
CA GLY A 222 10.14 15.82 -11.50
C GLY A 222 9.21 14.74 -10.97
N VAL A 223 9.74 13.79 -10.20
CA VAL A 223 8.98 12.72 -9.54
C VAL A 223 7.94 13.29 -8.55
N LEU A 224 8.31 14.34 -7.79
CA LEU A 224 7.36 15.08 -6.93
C LEU A 224 6.27 15.75 -7.76
N GLY A 225 6.62 16.30 -8.91
CA GLY A 225 5.66 16.92 -9.82
C GLY A 225 4.59 15.95 -10.30
N ALA A 226 4.99 14.73 -10.64
CA ALA A 226 4.05 13.68 -11.02
C ALA A 226 3.05 13.37 -9.89
N LEU A 227 3.52 13.25 -8.64
CA LEU A 227 2.65 13.07 -7.47
C LEU A 227 1.68 14.24 -7.30
N VAL A 228 2.17 15.50 -7.38
CA VAL A 228 1.35 16.70 -7.24
C VAL A 228 0.27 16.76 -8.31
N MET A 229 0.62 16.47 -9.57
CA MET A 229 -0.34 16.42 -10.67
C MET A 229 -1.41 15.34 -10.46
N GLY A 230 -1.00 14.16 -9.95
CA GLY A 230 -1.93 13.11 -9.57
C GLY A 230 -2.92 13.56 -8.49
N VAL A 231 -2.44 14.23 -7.44
CA VAL A 231 -3.27 14.77 -6.35
C VAL A 231 -4.24 15.84 -6.86
N LEU A 232 -3.78 16.74 -7.74
CA LEU A 232 -4.63 17.78 -8.34
C LEU A 232 -5.77 17.17 -9.16
N LEU A 233 -5.51 16.04 -9.83
CA LEU A 233 -6.50 15.33 -10.65
C LEU A 233 -7.31 14.29 -9.88
N ALA A 234 -6.98 13.99 -8.62
CA ALA A 234 -7.62 12.95 -7.80
C ALA A 234 -9.14 13.15 -7.60
N LYS A 235 -9.64 14.38 -7.69
CA LYS A 235 -11.06 14.69 -7.51
C LYS A 235 -11.93 14.35 -8.73
N HIS A 236 -11.33 14.02 -9.87
CA HIS A 236 -12.08 13.67 -11.07
C HIS A 236 -12.80 12.31 -10.90
N PRO A 237 -14.06 12.14 -11.35
CA PRO A 237 -14.79 10.88 -11.21
C PRO A 237 -14.06 9.66 -11.79
N SER A 238 -13.35 9.85 -12.92
CA SER A 238 -12.59 8.80 -13.60
C SER A 238 -11.18 8.60 -13.06
N ALA A 239 -10.77 9.27 -11.97
CA ALA A 239 -9.40 9.16 -11.42
C ALA A 239 -9.04 7.73 -11.00
N ALA A 240 -10.00 7.01 -10.43
CA ALA A 240 -9.80 5.61 -10.03
C ALA A 240 -9.63 4.67 -11.24
N GLU A 241 -10.30 4.96 -12.35
CA GLU A 241 -10.18 4.21 -13.60
C GLU A 241 -8.83 4.46 -14.26
N LEU A 242 -8.45 5.73 -14.42
CA LEU A 242 -7.14 6.11 -14.94
C LEU A 242 -6.01 5.51 -14.10
N SER A 243 -6.10 5.61 -12.76
CA SER A 243 -5.10 4.99 -11.89
C SER A 243 -4.97 3.49 -12.11
N ARG A 244 -6.09 2.76 -12.34
CA ARG A 244 -6.05 1.33 -12.65
C ARG A 244 -5.37 1.03 -13.99
N SER A 245 -5.68 1.81 -15.02
CA SER A 245 -5.04 1.66 -16.33
C SER A 245 -3.54 1.88 -16.24
N LEU A 246 -3.11 2.94 -15.55
CA LEU A 246 -1.68 3.25 -15.36
C LEU A 246 -0.95 2.23 -14.49
N MET A 247 -1.64 1.52 -13.58
CA MET A 247 -1.03 0.48 -12.76
C MET A 247 -0.40 -0.65 -13.59
N THR A 248 -1.02 -1.05 -14.69
CA THR A 248 -0.48 -2.07 -15.60
C THR A 248 0.79 -1.58 -16.29
N PHE A 249 0.80 -0.34 -16.77
CA PHE A 249 1.98 0.25 -17.42
C PHE A 249 3.14 0.44 -16.44
N LYS A 250 2.87 0.96 -15.25
CA LYS A 250 3.91 1.13 -14.24
C LYS A 250 4.57 -0.19 -13.85
N ASP A 251 3.77 -1.27 -13.70
CA ASP A 251 4.32 -2.57 -13.31
C ASP A 251 5.29 -3.10 -14.36
N LEU A 252 5.01 -2.87 -15.66
CA LEU A 252 5.91 -3.20 -16.75
C LEU A 252 7.19 -2.36 -16.70
N LEU A 253 7.08 -1.05 -16.46
CA LEU A 253 8.22 -0.15 -16.39
C LEU A 253 9.07 -0.38 -15.13
N LEU A 254 8.45 -0.72 -14.00
CA LEU A 254 9.17 -1.08 -12.78
C LEU A 254 10.03 -2.34 -12.92
N VAL A 255 9.74 -3.23 -13.89
CA VAL A 255 10.65 -4.33 -14.22
C VAL A 255 12.02 -3.80 -14.60
N ALA A 256 12.09 -2.73 -15.42
CA ALA A 256 13.35 -2.09 -15.81
C ALA A 256 14.11 -1.55 -14.58
N PHE A 257 13.40 -0.89 -13.67
CA PHE A 257 13.96 -0.36 -12.42
C PHE A 257 14.61 -1.47 -11.54
N PHE A 258 13.90 -2.58 -11.33
CA PHE A 258 14.46 -3.68 -10.52
C PHE A 258 15.61 -4.41 -11.23
N LEU A 259 15.53 -4.57 -12.54
CA LEU A 259 16.63 -5.15 -13.33
C LEU A 259 17.86 -4.26 -13.26
N GLN A 260 17.71 -2.94 -13.39
CA GLN A 260 18.80 -1.97 -13.33
C GLN A 260 19.51 -2.01 -11.98
N ILE A 261 18.75 -1.98 -10.87
CA ILE A 261 19.32 -2.09 -9.51
C ILE A 261 20.12 -3.38 -9.37
N GLY A 262 19.57 -4.50 -9.84
CA GLY A 262 20.27 -5.79 -9.80
C GLY A 262 21.52 -5.80 -10.67
N LEU A 263 21.47 -5.18 -11.84
CA LEU A 263 22.57 -5.17 -12.82
C LEU A 263 23.85 -4.50 -12.28
N HIS A 264 23.69 -3.38 -11.57
CA HIS A 264 24.80 -2.65 -10.95
C HIS A 264 25.33 -3.35 -9.69
N GLY A 265 24.58 -4.31 -9.16
CA GLY A 265 24.89 -5.01 -7.92
C GLY A 265 25.75 -6.25 -8.14
N ARG A 266 26.93 -6.30 -7.50
CA ARG A 266 27.71 -7.53 -7.33
C ARG A 266 27.85 -7.81 -5.82
N PRO A 267 26.82 -8.41 -5.19
CA PRO A 267 26.83 -8.61 -3.75
C PRO A 267 27.96 -9.58 -3.36
N GLY A 268 28.83 -9.12 -2.49
CA GLY A 268 29.76 -9.97 -1.77
C GLY A 268 29.07 -10.70 -0.60
N LEU A 269 29.80 -11.58 0.04
CA LEU A 269 29.28 -12.33 1.21
C LEU A 269 28.91 -11.38 2.37
N ASP A 270 29.69 -10.32 2.57
CA ASP A 270 29.47 -9.34 3.63
C ASP A 270 28.17 -8.58 3.44
N GLU A 271 27.85 -8.17 2.20
CA GLU A 271 26.61 -7.48 1.86
C GLU A 271 25.39 -8.39 2.08
N VAL A 272 25.50 -9.66 1.70
CA VAL A 272 24.45 -10.66 1.92
C VAL A 272 24.22 -10.88 3.42
N LEU A 273 25.30 -11.05 4.20
CA LEU A 273 25.20 -11.25 5.65
C LEU A 273 24.59 -10.01 6.36
N LEU A 274 24.98 -8.81 5.95
CA LEU A 274 24.39 -7.56 6.45
C LEU A 274 22.90 -7.47 6.09
N ALA A 275 22.52 -7.82 4.85
CA ALA A 275 21.13 -7.82 4.42
C ALA A 275 20.30 -8.82 5.23
N VAL A 276 20.82 -10.03 5.50
CA VAL A 276 20.19 -11.02 6.38
C VAL A 276 20.04 -10.46 7.79
N ALA A 277 21.08 -9.81 8.32
CA ALA A 277 21.03 -9.21 9.65
C ALA A 277 19.94 -8.14 9.74
N LEU A 278 19.75 -7.32 8.70
CA LEU A 278 18.69 -6.29 8.65
C LEU A 278 17.28 -6.89 8.73
N LEU A 279 17.07 -8.15 8.31
CA LEU A 279 15.77 -8.80 8.46
C LEU A 279 15.36 -8.97 9.93
N ALA A 280 16.32 -8.99 10.87
CA ALA A 280 16.01 -9.02 12.29
C ALA A 280 15.23 -7.79 12.79
N VAL A 281 15.23 -6.70 12.04
CA VAL A 281 14.46 -5.49 12.35
C VAL A 281 12.97 -5.67 11.99
N LEU A 282 12.61 -6.55 11.04
CA LEU A 282 11.23 -6.72 10.57
C LEU A 282 10.24 -7.13 11.68
N PRO A 283 10.52 -8.11 12.55
CA PRO A 283 9.61 -8.46 13.64
C PRO A 283 9.32 -7.27 14.57
N LEU A 284 10.33 -6.42 14.78
CA LEU A 284 10.19 -5.24 15.62
C LEU A 284 9.33 -4.16 14.94
N GLN A 285 9.46 -3.97 13.62
CA GLN A 285 8.58 -3.09 12.84
C GLN A 285 7.12 -3.57 12.89
N VAL A 286 6.89 -4.89 12.72
CA VAL A 286 5.55 -5.48 12.88
C VAL A 286 5.01 -5.21 14.29
N ALA A 287 5.84 -5.38 15.32
CA ALA A 287 5.43 -5.08 16.69
C ALA A 287 5.07 -3.61 16.89
N PHE A 288 5.83 -2.67 16.32
CA PHE A 288 5.51 -1.24 16.39
C PHE A 288 4.18 -0.93 15.72
N TYR A 289 3.94 -1.41 14.50
CA TYR A 289 2.62 -1.23 13.87
C TYR A 289 1.50 -1.81 14.71
N ALA A 290 1.68 -3.04 15.22
CA ALA A 290 0.65 -3.69 16.04
C ALA A 290 0.35 -2.90 17.32
N VAL A 291 1.39 -2.43 18.02
CA VAL A 291 1.25 -1.66 19.27
C VAL A 291 0.66 -0.28 18.99
N LEU A 292 1.13 0.44 17.98
CA LEU A 292 0.62 1.77 17.62
C LEU A 292 -0.86 1.72 17.21
N LEU A 293 -1.23 0.80 16.34
CA LEU A 293 -2.63 0.62 15.92
C LEU A 293 -3.52 0.17 17.09
N TRP A 294 -2.99 -0.69 17.96
CA TRP A 294 -3.68 -1.07 19.19
C TRP A 294 -3.86 0.13 20.13
N ALA A 295 -2.83 0.96 20.32
CA ALA A 295 -2.89 2.19 21.12
C ALA A 295 -3.91 3.19 20.57
N MET A 296 -4.12 3.21 19.24
CA MET A 296 -5.18 3.98 18.57
C MET A 296 -6.58 3.34 18.74
N ARG A 297 -6.74 2.42 19.70
CA ARG A 297 -7.99 1.72 20.03
C ARG A 297 -8.58 0.87 18.91
N MET A 298 -7.75 0.42 17.98
CA MET A 298 -8.17 -0.54 16.96
C MET A 298 -8.40 -1.92 17.57
N ARG A 299 -9.32 -2.70 16.97
CA ARG A 299 -9.53 -4.10 17.36
C ARG A 299 -8.23 -4.87 17.20
N ARG A 300 -7.84 -5.66 18.22
CA ARG A 300 -6.57 -6.42 18.26
C ARG A 300 -6.28 -7.19 16.97
N ARG A 301 -7.28 -7.90 16.43
CA ARG A 301 -7.15 -8.65 15.17
C ARG A 301 -6.88 -7.72 13.98
N THR A 302 -7.55 -6.57 13.91
CA THR A 302 -7.35 -5.55 12.87
C THR A 302 -5.94 -4.97 12.95
N ALA A 303 -5.50 -4.58 14.15
CA ALA A 303 -4.16 -4.04 14.39
C ALA A 303 -3.07 -5.03 13.99
N PHE A 304 -3.21 -6.29 14.42
CA PHE A 304 -2.23 -7.33 14.14
C PHE A 304 -2.17 -7.71 12.65
N LEU A 305 -3.33 -7.86 11.97
CA LEU A 305 -3.37 -8.17 10.53
C LEU A 305 -2.82 -7.02 9.69
N ALA A 306 -3.12 -5.75 10.04
CA ALA A 306 -2.52 -4.60 9.38
C ALA A 306 -1.01 -4.56 9.58
N ALA A 307 -0.53 -4.81 10.80
CA ALA A 307 0.89 -4.86 11.12
C ALA A 307 1.63 -5.95 10.34
N LEU A 308 1.07 -7.16 10.25
CA LEU A 308 1.69 -8.26 9.49
C LEU A 308 1.81 -7.94 7.99
N VAL A 309 0.80 -7.29 7.43
CA VAL A 309 0.82 -6.95 6.00
C VAL A 309 1.82 -5.81 5.75
N LEU A 310 1.96 -4.85 6.67
CA LEU A 310 2.92 -3.74 6.58
C LEU A 310 4.36 -4.16 6.96
N GLY A 311 4.59 -5.35 7.50
CA GLY A 311 5.88 -5.85 7.94
C GLY A 311 6.79 -6.31 6.80
N ASN A 312 7.24 -5.39 5.98
CA ASN A 312 8.20 -5.59 4.88
C ASN A 312 8.93 -4.26 4.62
N PHE A 313 10.07 -4.33 3.96
CA PHE A 313 10.76 -3.13 3.47
C PHE A 313 10.19 -2.70 2.12
N SER A 314 10.48 -1.45 1.69
CA SER A 314 9.94 -0.86 0.47
C SER A 314 11.01 -0.60 -0.57
N GLU A 315 10.59 -0.64 -1.84
CA GLU A 315 11.33 -0.10 -2.97
C GLU A 315 11.69 1.38 -2.79
N PHE A 316 10.86 2.16 -2.08
CA PHE A 316 11.19 3.55 -1.75
C PHE A 316 12.41 3.67 -0.84
N GLY A 317 12.66 2.68 0.02
CA GLY A 317 13.90 2.60 0.79
C GLY A 317 15.13 2.50 -0.09
N ILE A 318 15.04 1.78 -1.23
CA ILE A 318 16.12 1.69 -2.20
C ILE A 318 16.34 3.04 -2.90
N ILE A 319 15.25 3.72 -3.30
CA ILE A 319 15.33 5.04 -3.94
C ILE A 319 15.95 6.06 -2.98
N VAL A 320 15.55 6.06 -1.72
CA VAL A 320 16.16 6.90 -0.66
C VAL A 320 17.65 6.62 -0.51
N ALA A 321 18.05 5.35 -0.57
CA ALA A 321 19.46 4.95 -0.49
C ALA A 321 20.26 5.40 -1.72
N VAL A 322 19.71 5.28 -2.92
CA VAL A 322 20.35 5.75 -4.18
C VAL A 322 20.60 7.26 -4.11
N ILE A 323 19.57 8.04 -3.80
CA ILE A 323 19.68 9.50 -3.67
C ILE A 323 20.68 9.88 -2.56
N GLY A 324 20.66 9.14 -1.44
CA GLY A 324 21.64 9.33 -0.38
C GLY A 324 23.08 9.04 -0.82
N ALA A 325 23.28 8.06 -1.71
CA ALA A 325 24.58 7.75 -2.27
C ALA A 325 25.04 8.83 -3.28
N GLU A 326 24.15 9.28 -4.16
CA GLU A 326 24.41 10.39 -5.09
C GLU A 326 24.75 11.70 -4.37
N ALA A 327 24.10 11.95 -3.22
CA ALA A 327 24.40 13.10 -2.37
C ALA A 327 25.68 12.94 -1.51
N GLY A 328 26.39 11.80 -1.62
CA GLY A 328 27.59 11.51 -0.83
C GLY A 328 27.34 11.24 0.65
N LEU A 329 26.09 11.09 1.08
CA LEU A 329 25.68 10.80 2.45
C LEU A 329 25.76 9.30 2.79
N LEU A 330 25.75 8.44 1.76
CA LEU A 330 25.73 7.00 1.89
C LEU A 330 26.75 6.36 0.94
N ALA A 331 27.49 5.35 1.39
CA ALA A 331 28.35 4.59 0.48
C ALA A 331 27.50 3.67 -0.41
N GLU A 332 27.88 3.48 -1.68
CA GLU A 332 27.15 2.65 -2.67
C GLU A 332 26.89 1.23 -2.19
N ARG A 333 27.79 0.66 -1.40
CA ARG A 333 27.59 -0.66 -0.78
C ARG A 333 26.27 -0.78 0.01
N TRP A 334 25.80 0.30 0.64
CA TRP A 334 24.56 0.31 1.39
C TRP A 334 23.32 0.26 0.49
N VAL A 335 23.40 0.83 -0.71
CA VAL A 335 22.35 0.69 -1.72
C VAL A 335 22.14 -0.79 -2.04
N MET A 336 23.23 -1.54 -2.21
CA MET A 336 23.19 -2.98 -2.46
C MET A 336 22.64 -3.75 -1.25
N VAL A 337 23.14 -3.47 -0.05
CA VAL A 337 22.68 -4.12 1.18
C VAL A 337 21.17 -3.89 1.39
N ILE A 338 20.68 -2.66 1.20
CA ILE A 338 19.27 -2.31 1.32
C ILE A 338 18.45 -3.01 0.23
N SER A 339 18.93 -3.04 -1.03
CA SER A 339 18.24 -3.73 -2.13
C SER A 339 18.06 -5.22 -1.86
N LEU A 340 19.11 -5.88 -1.37
CA LEU A 340 19.04 -7.28 -0.94
C LEU A 340 18.09 -7.46 0.24
N ALA A 341 18.17 -6.60 1.25
CA ALA A 341 17.30 -6.66 2.42
C ALA A 341 15.82 -6.49 2.02
N VAL A 342 15.51 -5.57 1.09
CA VAL A 342 14.16 -5.39 0.54
C VAL A 342 13.67 -6.65 -0.15
N ALA A 343 14.48 -7.24 -1.07
CA ALA A 343 14.11 -8.46 -1.77
C ALA A 343 13.86 -9.64 -0.82
N MET A 344 14.76 -9.81 0.16
CA MET A 344 14.66 -10.86 1.17
C MET A 344 13.46 -10.62 2.11
N SER A 345 13.16 -9.34 2.42
CA SER A 345 11.99 -8.99 3.23
C SER A 345 10.68 -9.38 2.56
N PHE A 346 10.58 -9.24 1.24
CA PHE A 346 9.40 -9.69 0.49
C PHE A 346 9.21 -11.21 0.60
N ALA A 347 10.31 -11.97 0.49
CA ALA A 347 10.28 -13.42 0.65
C ALA A 347 9.84 -13.82 2.08
N ALA A 348 10.45 -13.22 3.09
CA ALA A 348 10.12 -13.45 4.49
C ALA A 348 8.67 -13.08 4.81
N SER A 349 8.24 -11.89 4.39
CA SER A 349 6.87 -11.39 4.61
C SER A 349 5.83 -12.21 3.84
N ALA A 350 6.13 -12.67 2.62
CA ALA A 350 5.24 -13.56 1.86
C ALA A 350 5.01 -14.88 2.63
N LEU A 351 6.08 -15.47 3.18
CA LEU A 351 6.00 -16.71 3.96
C LEU A 351 5.17 -16.51 5.23
N VAL A 352 5.42 -15.46 5.99
CA VAL A 352 4.68 -15.11 7.21
C VAL A 352 3.21 -14.82 6.88
N ASN A 353 2.96 -14.06 5.84
CA ASN A 353 1.61 -13.68 5.44
C ASN A 353 0.77 -14.85 4.91
N ARG A 354 1.35 -15.92 4.40
CA ARG A 354 0.58 -17.16 4.05
C ARG A 354 -0.20 -17.71 5.24
N ARG A 355 0.38 -17.65 6.43
CA ARG A 355 -0.23 -18.09 7.69
C ARG A 355 -0.73 -16.92 8.55
N GLY A 356 -0.83 -15.73 8.01
CA GLY A 356 -1.09 -14.50 8.76
C GLY A 356 -2.40 -14.53 9.55
N VAL A 357 -3.47 -15.15 9.01
CA VAL A 357 -4.75 -15.29 9.72
C VAL A 357 -4.62 -16.27 10.89
N GLU A 358 -3.93 -17.39 10.68
CA GLU A 358 -3.67 -18.38 11.73
C GLU A 358 -2.75 -17.80 12.81
N LEU A 359 -1.71 -17.09 12.41
CA LEU A 359 -0.81 -16.40 13.32
C LEU A 359 -1.56 -15.35 14.15
N ALA A 360 -2.48 -14.62 13.52
CA ALA A 360 -3.33 -13.67 14.22
C ALA A 360 -4.21 -14.34 15.28
N THR A 361 -4.77 -15.52 15.02
CA THR A 361 -5.58 -16.24 16.02
C THR A 361 -4.75 -16.68 17.21
N ARG A 362 -3.47 -16.99 17.02
CA ARG A 362 -2.56 -17.41 18.09
C ARG A 362 -1.99 -16.24 18.90
N MET A 363 -1.66 -15.13 18.22
CA MET A 363 -0.96 -14.00 18.85
C MET A 363 -1.91 -12.94 19.44
N VAL A 364 -3.11 -12.79 18.86
CA VAL A 364 -4.09 -11.80 19.33
C VAL A 364 -4.47 -11.95 20.80
N PRO A 365 -4.59 -13.15 21.42
CA PRO A 365 -4.86 -13.30 22.83
C PRO A 365 -3.83 -12.62 23.76
N TRP A 366 -2.57 -12.51 23.31
CA TRP A 366 -1.48 -11.91 24.10
C TRP A 366 -1.55 -10.38 24.18
N LEU A 367 -2.28 -9.74 23.27
CA LEU A 367 -2.49 -8.29 23.33
C LEU A 367 -3.54 -7.97 24.42
N PRO A 368 -3.31 -6.95 25.27
CA PRO A 368 -4.25 -6.59 26.34
C PRO A 368 -5.62 -6.19 25.78
N HIS A 369 -6.69 -6.46 26.53
CA HIS A 369 -8.05 -6.04 26.15
C HIS A 369 -8.24 -4.56 26.46
N HIS A 370 -8.78 -3.80 25.50
CA HIS A 370 -9.41 -2.53 25.83
C HIS A 370 -10.76 -2.81 26.50
N SER A 371 -10.96 -2.31 27.68
CA SER A 371 -12.18 -2.53 28.49
C SER A 371 -13.44 -1.82 27.96
N THR A 372 -13.30 -1.00 26.91
CA THR A 372 -14.42 -0.36 26.23
C THR A 372 -14.58 -0.92 24.82
N PRO A 373 -15.78 -1.41 24.42
CA PRO A 373 -16.04 -1.68 23.02
C PRO A 373 -15.93 -0.35 22.28
N SER A 374 -14.84 -0.18 21.51
CA SER A 374 -14.78 0.96 20.62
C SER A 374 -15.79 0.70 19.51
N CYS A 375 -16.99 1.26 19.64
CA CYS A 375 -17.81 1.53 18.49
C CYS A 375 -17.00 2.52 17.64
N THR A 376 -16.12 2.03 16.75
CA THR A 376 -15.64 2.85 15.65
C THR A 376 -16.88 3.31 14.93
N PRO A 377 -17.14 4.62 14.81
CA PRO A 377 -18.31 5.09 14.09
C PRO A 377 -18.19 4.57 12.65
N THR A 378 -18.93 3.53 12.34
CA THR A 378 -19.05 2.97 10.98
C THR A 378 -19.55 4.05 10.00
N THR A 379 -20.22 5.08 10.55
CA THR A 379 -20.69 6.26 9.82
C THR A 379 -19.61 7.08 9.14
N ALA A 380 -18.35 7.03 9.61
CA ALA A 380 -17.28 7.78 8.98
C ALA A 380 -16.65 7.05 7.76
N TRP A 381 -16.95 5.76 7.58
CA TRP A 381 -16.42 4.95 6.47
C TRP A 381 -17.46 4.67 5.36
N SER A 382 -18.76 5.00 5.60
CA SER A 382 -19.81 4.79 4.60
C SER A 382 -19.75 5.75 3.40
N THR A 383 -18.94 6.81 3.49
CA THR A 383 -18.74 7.77 2.38
C THR A 383 -17.84 7.25 1.27
N TRP A 384 -17.35 6.00 1.36
CA TRP A 384 -16.56 5.33 0.32
C TRP A 384 -17.39 4.50 -0.67
N ALA A 385 -18.69 4.38 -0.43
CA ALA A 385 -19.57 3.84 -1.45
C ALA A 385 -19.58 4.86 -2.61
N THR A 386 -18.96 4.51 -3.72
CA THR A 386 -19.14 5.18 -5.00
C THR A 386 -20.64 5.41 -5.19
N PRO A 387 -21.11 6.63 -5.50
CA PRO A 387 -22.47 6.80 -5.92
C PRO A 387 -22.65 5.99 -7.20
N THR A 388 -23.43 4.92 -7.13
CA THR A 388 -23.98 4.32 -8.34
C THR A 388 -24.75 5.40 -9.06
N PRO A 389 -24.57 5.58 -10.38
CA PRO A 389 -25.38 6.54 -11.12
C PRO A 389 -26.85 6.12 -11.00
N SER A 390 -27.65 6.93 -10.32
CA SER A 390 -29.08 6.78 -10.26
C SER A 390 -29.63 7.02 -11.66
N SER A 391 -30.16 5.94 -12.27
CA SER A 391 -31.08 6.07 -13.40
C SER A 391 -32.23 7.02 -12.98
N SER A 392 -32.44 8.06 -13.77
CA SER A 392 -33.54 9.00 -13.68
C SER A 392 -34.89 8.29 -13.60
N GLY A 393 -35.55 8.42 -12.46
CA GLY A 393 -36.91 7.97 -12.23
C GLY A 393 -37.65 9.02 -11.40
N SER A 394 -38.69 9.54 -11.99
CA SER A 394 -39.56 10.64 -11.63
C SER A 394 -40.08 10.66 -10.19
N ALA A 395 -40.34 11.90 -9.75
CA ALA A 395 -40.93 12.37 -8.52
C ALA A 395 -42.20 11.61 -8.06
N GLY A 396 -42.34 11.41 -6.74
CA GLY A 396 -43.61 11.04 -6.11
C GLY A 396 -43.50 10.77 -4.62
N SER A 397 -43.93 11.77 -3.83
CA SER A 397 -44.61 11.69 -2.54
C SER A 397 -43.95 11.07 -1.31
N GLY A 398 -43.71 11.92 -0.32
CA GLY A 398 -44.12 11.74 1.07
C GLY A 398 -43.54 10.60 1.88
N TRP A 399 -42.43 10.87 2.60
CA TRP A 399 -41.95 10.00 3.68
C TRP A 399 -42.67 10.33 4.97
N PRO A 400 -43.28 9.35 5.69
CA PRO A 400 -43.78 9.58 7.04
C PRO A 400 -42.61 9.66 8.02
N ARG A 401 -42.60 10.73 8.82
CA ARG A 401 -41.71 10.89 9.96
C ARG A 401 -42.08 9.86 11.04
N THR A 402 -41.17 9.00 11.43
CA THR A 402 -41.29 8.15 12.62
C THR A 402 -40.89 8.95 13.86
N PRO A 403 -41.62 8.83 14.96
CA PRO A 403 -41.33 9.54 16.22
C PRO A 403 -40.04 8.99 16.85
N GLY A 404 -39.28 9.89 17.47
CA GLY A 404 -38.02 9.60 18.11
C GLY A 404 -38.13 8.65 19.30
N CYS A 405 -37.23 7.70 19.43
CA CYS A 405 -36.93 7.03 20.69
C CYS A 405 -35.96 7.91 21.48
N ALA A 406 -36.51 8.66 22.43
CA ALA A 406 -35.77 9.28 23.52
C ALA A 406 -35.75 8.29 24.68
N THR A 407 -34.66 7.59 24.89
CA THR A 407 -34.12 7.20 26.21
C THR A 407 -32.74 6.61 26.01
N GLY A 408 -31.75 7.19 26.70
CA GLY A 408 -30.34 6.94 26.62
C GLY A 408 -29.92 5.50 26.91
N THR A 409 -29.45 4.86 25.93
CA THR A 409 -28.33 3.91 25.87
C THR A 409 -28.19 3.55 24.38
N GLY A 410 -27.32 4.29 23.66
CA GLY A 410 -27.20 4.20 22.21
C GLY A 410 -26.51 2.95 21.74
N CYS A 411 -27.27 1.99 21.23
CA CYS A 411 -26.80 1.04 20.23
C CYS A 411 -27.73 1.18 19.02
N PRO A 412 -27.26 1.65 17.85
CA PRO A 412 -28.06 1.58 16.64
C PRO A 412 -28.08 0.15 16.12
N CYS A 413 -29.23 -0.51 16.24
CA CYS A 413 -29.52 -1.72 15.48
C CYS A 413 -29.63 -1.36 14.01
N TRP A 414 -28.79 -1.92 13.15
CA TRP A 414 -28.98 -1.89 11.71
C TRP A 414 -30.15 -2.80 11.33
N ALA A 415 -31.29 -2.22 11.09
CA ALA A 415 -32.34 -2.83 10.30
C ALA A 415 -31.98 -2.59 8.84
N SER A 416 -31.42 -3.60 8.16
CA SER A 416 -31.36 -3.63 6.70
C SER A 416 -32.78 -3.61 6.18
N SER A 417 -33.14 -2.57 5.42
CA SER A 417 -34.44 -2.40 4.76
C SER A 417 -34.63 -3.41 3.64
N TRP A 418 -34.98 -4.65 4.00
CA TRP A 418 -35.60 -5.63 3.12
C TRP A 418 -36.84 -6.17 3.83
N THR A 419 -37.89 -5.35 3.95
CA THR A 419 -39.20 -5.81 4.34
C THR A 419 -40.01 -6.11 3.09
N ARG A 420 -40.17 -7.40 2.78
CA ARG A 420 -41.33 -7.85 2.01
C ARG A 420 -42.56 -7.85 2.95
N PRO A 421 -43.73 -7.43 2.47
CA PRO A 421 -44.94 -7.44 3.32
C PRO A 421 -45.33 -8.89 3.64
N GLY A 422 -45.49 -9.22 4.92
CA GLY A 422 -45.99 -10.50 5.36
C GLY A 422 -45.27 -11.23 6.49
N TRP A 423 -44.27 -10.62 7.16
CA TRP A 423 -43.55 -11.29 8.24
C TRP A 423 -43.92 -10.71 9.63
N PRO A 424 -44.18 -11.56 10.64
CA PRO A 424 -44.50 -11.10 11.99
C PRO A 424 -43.24 -10.54 12.67
N SER A 425 -43.44 -9.44 13.38
CA SER A 425 -42.44 -8.74 14.20
C SER A 425 -41.91 -9.61 15.33
N CYS A 426 -40.67 -10.01 15.32
CA CYS A 426 -39.96 -10.52 16.48
C CYS A 426 -39.46 -9.34 17.34
N ALA A 427 -40.26 -8.88 18.26
CA ALA A 427 -39.85 -8.02 19.36
C ALA A 427 -39.71 -8.90 20.62
N ARG A 428 -38.51 -8.95 21.14
CA ARG A 428 -38.02 -9.14 22.51
C ARG A 428 -36.95 -10.21 22.70
N ARG A 429 -35.81 -9.69 23.13
CA ARG A 429 -34.60 -10.23 23.74
C ARG A 429 -33.41 -10.34 22.77
N ALA A 430 -32.63 -9.25 22.77
CA ALA A 430 -31.28 -9.20 22.29
C ALA A 430 -30.34 -9.86 23.33
N SER A 431 -29.87 -11.05 23.05
CA SER A 431 -28.60 -11.55 23.53
C SER A 431 -28.17 -12.70 22.61
N THR A 432 -27.11 -12.52 21.94
CA THR A 432 -26.34 -13.43 21.06
C THR A 432 -26.43 -13.10 19.57
N CYS A 433 -25.35 -12.50 19.07
CA CYS A 433 -25.09 -12.36 17.64
C CYS A 433 -24.77 -13.72 17.03
N CYS A 434 -25.63 -14.23 16.14
CA CYS A 434 -25.29 -15.34 15.26
C CYS A 434 -24.50 -14.83 14.06
N ALA A 435 -23.29 -15.33 13.88
CA ALA A 435 -22.52 -15.17 12.65
C ALA A 435 -23.08 -16.13 11.59
N PRO A 436 -23.27 -15.69 10.34
CA PRO A 436 -23.63 -16.61 9.26
C PRO A 436 -22.41 -17.46 8.85
N THR A 437 -22.57 -18.77 8.84
CA THR A 437 -21.64 -19.71 8.23
C THR A 437 -21.80 -19.68 6.71
N PRO A 438 -20.70 -19.72 5.91
CA PRO A 438 -20.80 -19.75 4.46
C PRO A 438 -21.33 -21.13 3.98
N PRO A 439 -22.08 -21.17 2.85
CA PRO A 439 -22.58 -22.43 2.29
C PRO A 439 -21.43 -23.24 1.69
N THR A 440 -21.37 -24.53 2.02
CA THR A 440 -20.52 -25.53 1.37
C THR A 440 -21.13 -25.90 0.03
N TRP A 441 -20.41 -25.66 -1.05
CA TRP A 441 -20.75 -26.15 -2.38
C TRP A 441 -20.30 -27.62 -2.52
N SER A 442 -21.26 -28.53 -2.60
CA SER A 442 -21.02 -29.88 -3.13
C SER A 442 -21.37 -29.89 -4.61
N SER A 443 -20.42 -30.30 -5.44
CA SER A 443 -20.57 -30.57 -6.87
C SER A 443 -21.48 -31.76 -7.10
N GLY A 444 -22.61 -31.55 -7.84
CA GLY A 444 -23.49 -32.63 -8.24
C GLY A 444 -24.56 -32.16 -9.24
N ALA A 445 -24.36 -32.57 -10.45
CA ALA A 445 -25.27 -32.78 -11.61
C ALA A 445 -26.57 -31.96 -11.75
N ALA A 446 -26.70 -31.42 -12.97
CA ALA A 446 -27.86 -30.74 -13.53
C ALA A 446 -29.11 -31.58 -13.56
N SER A 447 -30.26 -31.02 -13.12
CA SER A 447 -31.58 -31.28 -13.71
C SER A 447 -32.52 -30.11 -13.37
N SER A 448 -33.23 -29.67 -14.41
CA SER A 448 -34.24 -28.62 -14.45
C SER A 448 -35.37 -28.85 -13.46
N GLY A 449 -35.72 -27.83 -12.65
CA GLY A 449 -36.92 -27.87 -11.84
C GLY A 449 -36.95 -26.70 -10.84
N SER A 450 -37.96 -25.87 -10.96
CA SER A 450 -38.29 -24.78 -10.04
C SER A 450 -38.24 -25.19 -8.58
N ALA A 451 -37.23 -24.75 -7.82
CA ALA A 451 -37.12 -25.03 -6.39
C ALA A 451 -37.15 -23.75 -5.58
N GLY A 452 -38.25 -23.55 -4.89
CA GLY A 452 -38.35 -22.62 -3.79
C GLY A 452 -37.39 -23.05 -2.65
N SER A 453 -36.46 -22.19 -2.27
CA SER A 453 -35.56 -22.43 -1.17
C SER A 453 -36.32 -22.40 0.16
N ARG A 454 -36.50 -23.57 0.78
CA ARG A 454 -36.94 -23.67 2.18
C ARG A 454 -35.72 -23.55 3.08
N TRP A 455 -35.75 -22.52 3.93
CA TRP A 455 -34.79 -22.38 5.03
C TRP A 455 -35.35 -23.16 6.23
N LEU A 456 -34.64 -24.18 6.68
CA LEU A 456 -34.91 -24.87 7.95
C LEU A 456 -34.19 -24.14 9.07
N CYS A 457 -34.93 -23.46 9.95
CA CYS A 457 -34.46 -23.02 11.25
C CYS A 457 -34.54 -24.19 12.22
N SER A 458 -33.42 -24.67 12.73
CA SER A 458 -33.40 -25.62 13.85
C SER A 458 -33.75 -24.92 15.17
N PRO A 459 -34.56 -25.51 16.01
CA PRO A 459 -34.94 -24.89 17.29
C PRO A 459 -33.77 -24.98 18.30
N CYS A 460 -33.44 -23.87 18.94
CA CYS A 460 -32.54 -23.84 20.09
C CYS A 460 -33.15 -24.65 21.26
N ARG A 461 -32.46 -25.70 21.70
CA ARG A 461 -32.73 -26.37 22.97
C ARG A 461 -32.29 -25.47 24.12
N SER A 462 -33.23 -25.10 24.97
CA SER A 462 -32.96 -24.50 26.27
C SER A 462 -32.52 -25.59 27.23
N THR A 463 -31.29 -25.56 27.71
CA THR A 463 -30.90 -26.26 28.93
C THR A 463 -30.96 -25.25 30.08
N ALA A 464 -31.92 -25.42 30.97
CA ALA A 464 -31.95 -24.76 32.27
C ALA A 464 -31.04 -25.51 33.24
N PRO A 465 -30.30 -24.84 34.10
CA PRO A 465 -29.61 -25.49 35.23
C PRO A 465 -30.57 -25.62 36.41
N THR A 466 -30.58 -26.78 37.00
CA THR A 466 -30.97 -27.02 38.40
C THR A 466 -29.80 -26.70 39.30
#